data_a98a051a9af0e98fc934c3d5e7e476a8
#
_entry.id   a98a051a9af0e98fc934c3d5e7e476a8
#
_cell.length_a   1.000
_cell.length_b   1.000
_cell.length_c   1.000
_cell.angle_alpha   90.00
_cell.angle_beta   90.00
_cell.angle_gamma   90.00
#
_symmetry.space_group_name_H-M   'P 1'
#
loop_
_entity.id
_entity.type
_entity.pdbx_description
1 polymer ?
#
loop_
_entity_poly.entity_id
_entity_poly.type
_entity_poly.pdbx_seq_one_letter_code
_entity_poly.pdbx_strand_id
1 'polypeptide(L)'
;NFIPNKKNLNTNENFIKDYILKGYLPKQPIINKNNKIIAFGSCFAFYVSQYLASMGYSVLNKKRKNDGNHIVRYGEGMANTFTVIEQLEWIFEKKEIEKNTWYYSPGKEIEKNEDIRNAVYKLLSQINVFIITVGLSEVWYNKTNKQVFWKAIPADRFDENKFITYRYMVNIKKYSGGG
;
A
#
# COMPACT_ATOMS: atom_id res chain seq x y z
N ASN A 1 -13.94 14.95 -24.47
CA ASN A 1 -14.25 14.42 -23.12
C ASN A 1 -15.74 14.11 -23.09
N PHE A 2 -16.09 12.82 -23.09
CA PHE A 2 -17.48 12.39 -22.99
C PHE A 2 -17.86 12.34 -21.50
N ILE A 3 -18.78 13.19 -21.07
CA ILE A 3 -19.36 13.11 -19.72
C ILE A 3 -20.70 12.39 -19.88
N PRO A 4 -20.83 11.16 -19.33
CA PRO A 4 -22.07 10.43 -19.44
C PRO A 4 -23.18 11.14 -18.62
N ASN A 5 -24.36 11.21 -19.18
CA ASN A 5 -25.52 11.70 -18.44
C ASN A 5 -26.13 10.61 -17.56
N LYS A 6 -26.98 10.99 -16.61
CA LYS A 6 -27.60 10.06 -15.66
C LYS A 6 -28.36 8.89 -16.32
N LYS A 7 -28.92 9.10 -17.50
CA LYS A 7 -29.64 8.06 -18.26
C LYS A 7 -28.67 6.98 -18.77
N ASN A 8 -27.49 7.41 -19.28
CA ASN A 8 -26.46 6.49 -19.77
C ASN A 8 -25.78 5.71 -18.64
N LEU A 9 -25.69 6.30 -17.43
CA LEU A 9 -25.14 5.64 -16.25
C LEU A 9 -26.01 4.45 -15.79
N ASN A 10 -27.33 4.57 -15.90
CA ASN A 10 -28.27 3.59 -15.36
C ASN A 10 -28.61 2.46 -16.32
N THR A 11 -28.30 2.60 -17.61
CA THR A 11 -28.75 1.64 -18.65
C THR A 11 -27.62 0.85 -19.32
N ASN A 12 -26.37 1.19 -19.04
CA ASN A 12 -25.23 0.56 -19.68
C ASN A 12 -24.44 -0.30 -18.68
N GLU A 13 -24.59 -1.62 -18.78
CA GLU A 13 -23.84 -2.61 -17.96
C GLU A 13 -22.31 -2.50 -18.16
N ASN A 14 -21.89 -2.02 -19.33
CA ASN A 14 -20.47 -1.84 -19.67
C ASN A 14 -19.99 -0.39 -19.43
N PHE A 15 -20.75 0.42 -18.68
CA PHE A 15 -20.44 1.83 -18.48
C PHE A 15 -18.99 2.11 -18.09
N ILE A 16 -18.45 1.34 -17.14
CA ILE A 16 -17.06 1.50 -16.69
C ILE A 16 -16.10 1.26 -17.84
N LYS A 17 -16.29 0.21 -18.62
CA LYS A 17 -15.46 -0.16 -19.76
C LYS A 17 -15.54 0.84 -20.91
N ASP A 18 -16.75 1.25 -21.25
CA ASP A 18 -17.01 2.04 -22.46
C ASP A 18 -16.75 3.53 -22.29
N TYR A 19 -16.86 4.05 -21.04
CA TYR A 19 -16.71 5.47 -20.77
C TYR A 19 -15.54 5.79 -19.86
N ILE A 20 -15.41 5.12 -18.71
CA ILE A 20 -14.36 5.45 -17.74
C ILE A 20 -13.00 4.92 -18.19
N LEU A 21 -12.96 3.65 -18.61
CA LEU A 21 -11.72 2.96 -18.98
C LEU A 21 -11.47 2.94 -20.48
N LYS A 22 -12.27 3.65 -21.28
CA LYS A 22 -12.11 3.71 -22.75
C LYS A 22 -10.71 4.20 -23.13
N GLY A 23 -9.97 3.35 -23.82
CA GLY A 23 -8.58 3.64 -24.20
C GLY A 23 -7.52 3.33 -23.15
N TYR A 24 -7.93 3.02 -21.91
CA TYR A 24 -7.01 2.64 -20.83
C TYR A 24 -6.95 1.13 -20.57
N LEU A 25 -7.89 0.37 -21.13
CA LEU A 25 -7.89 -1.07 -20.96
C LEU A 25 -6.77 -1.69 -21.80
N PRO A 26 -5.94 -2.57 -21.20
CA PRO A 26 -4.95 -3.31 -21.96
C PRO A 26 -5.64 -4.26 -22.94
N LYS A 27 -5.02 -4.48 -24.12
CA LYS A 27 -5.53 -5.41 -25.13
C LYS A 27 -5.59 -6.85 -24.65
N GLN A 28 -4.70 -7.20 -23.73
CA GLN A 28 -4.63 -8.52 -23.10
C GLN A 28 -4.63 -8.37 -21.57
N PRO A 29 -5.18 -9.32 -20.81
CA PRO A 29 -5.12 -9.31 -19.36
C PRO A 29 -3.66 -9.25 -18.87
N ILE A 30 -3.37 -8.30 -17.97
CA ILE A 30 -2.04 -8.14 -17.35
C ILE A 30 -1.79 -9.25 -16.33
N ILE A 31 -2.87 -9.74 -15.70
CA ILE A 31 -2.80 -10.72 -14.61
C ILE A 31 -3.61 -11.96 -15.05
N ASN A 32 -3.08 -13.15 -14.81
CA ASN A 32 -3.74 -14.42 -15.04
C ASN A 32 -3.83 -15.26 -13.76
N LYS A 33 -4.53 -16.40 -13.82
CA LYS A 33 -4.79 -17.25 -12.65
C LYS A 33 -3.52 -17.89 -12.06
N ASN A 34 -2.46 -18.04 -12.85
CA ASN A 34 -1.20 -18.63 -12.42
C ASN A 34 -0.29 -17.63 -11.72
N ASN A 35 -0.59 -16.33 -11.82
CA ASN A 35 0.21 -15.32 -11.15
C ASN A 35 0.00 -15.39 -9.63
N LYS A 36 1.10 -15.40 -8.90
CA LYS A 36 1.14 -15.22 -7.44
C LYS A 36 1.12 -13.73 -7.14
N ILE A 37 0.08 -13.27 -6.48
CA ILE A 37 -0.23 -11.86 -6.26
C ILE A 37 -0.11 -11.53 -4.78
N ILE A 38 0.51 -10.40 -4.48
CA ILE A 38 0.40 -9.74 -3.18
C ILE A 38 -0.12 -8.32 -3.41
N ALA A 39 -1.12 -7.91 -2.62
CA ALA A 39 -1.55 -6.53 -2.54
C ALA A 39 -1.20 -5.95 -1.18
N PHE A 40 -0.72 -4.71 -1.17
CA PHE A 40 -0.19 -4.02 0.00
C PHE A 40 -0.63 -2.56 0.02
N GLY A 41 -0.87 -2.01 1.21
CA GLY A 41 -1.20 -0.59 1.39
C GLY A 41 -2.53 -0.37 2.11
N SER A 42 -3.41 0.48 1.56
CA SER A 42 -4.66 0.89 2.20
C SER A 42 -5.71 -0.24 2.32
N CYS A 43 -6.84 0.07 2.94
CA CYS A 43 -8.00 -0.83 2.96
C CYS A 43 -8.47 -1.21 1.54
N PHE A 44 -8.21 -0.35 0.54
CA PHE A 44 -8.49 -0.67 -0.86
C PHE A 44 -7.68 -1.89 -1.33
N ALA A 45 -6.40 -2.00 -0.99
CA ALA A 45 -5.59 -3.18 -1.30
C ALA A 45 -6.20 -4.45 -0.69
N PHE A 46 -6.77 -4.36 0.50
CA PHE A 46 -7.47 -5.48 1.12
C PHE A 46 -8.67 -5.94 0.28
N TYR A 47 -9.55 -5.02 -0.12
CA TYR A 47 -10.72 -5.37 -0.92
C TYR A 47 -10.34 -5.91 -2.30
N VAL A 48 -9.33 -5.35 -2.95
CA VAL A 48 -8.77 -5.89 -4.20
C VAL A 48 -8.28 -7.31 -4.00
N SER A 49 -7.55 -7.60 -2.91
CA SER A 49 -7.09 -8.94 -2.57
C SER A 49 -8.24 -9.93 -2.39
N GLN A 50 -9.29 -9.53 -1.65
CA GLN A 50 -10.45 -10.38 -1.42
C GLN A 50 -11.19 -10.66 -2.73
N TYR A 51 -11.39 -9.63 -3.55
CA TYR A 51 -12.05 -9.76 -4.84
C TYR A 51 -11.26 -10.70 -5.78
N LEU A 52 -9.97 -10.49 -5.95
CA LEU A 52 -9.12 -11.35 -6.78
C LEU A 52 -9.14 -12.80 -6.27
N ALA A 53 -9.06 -13.00 -4.96
CA ALA A 53 -9.13 -14.34 -4.37
C ALA A 53 -10.49 -15.01 -4.62
N SER A 54 -11.61 -14.26 -4.52
CA SER A 54 -12.96 -14.79 -4.84
C SER A 54 -13.10 -15.17 -6.31
N MET A 55 -12.40 -14.49 -7.19
CA MET A 55 -12.32 -14.80 -8.62
C MET A 55 -11.35 -15.94 -8.95
N GLY A 56 -10.77 -16.60 -7.94
CA GLY A 56 -9.86 -17.74 -8.10
C GLY A 56 -8.43 -17.37 -8.49
N TYR A 57 -7.99 -16.13 -8.27
CA TYR A 57 -6.58 -15.76 -8.43
C TYR A 57 -5.75 -16.19 -7.21
N SER A 58 -4.48 -16.47 -7.42
CA SER A 58 -3.54 -16.86 -6.35
C SER A 58 -3.04 -15.64 -5.57
N VAL A 59 -3.81 -15.19 -4.56
CA VAL A 59 -3.43 -14.09 -3.68
C VAL A 59 -2.80 -14.65 -2.41
N LEU A 60 -1.51 -14.37 -2.18
CA LEU A 60 -0.73 -14.96 -1.10
C LEU A 60 -1.04 -14.35 0.27
N ASN A 61 -1.45 -13.09 0.33
CA ASN A 61 -1.76 -12.38 1.58
C ASN A 61 -3.25 -12.05 1.77
N LYS A 62 -4.14 -12.91 1.30
CA LYS A 62 -5.60 -12.69 1.37
C LYS A 62 -6.19 -12.63 2.79
N LYS A 63 -5.49 -13.13 3.79
CA LYS A 63 -5.95 -13.15 5.19
C LYS A 63 -5.48 -11.92 5.95
N ARG A 64 -6.37 -11.36 6.76
CA ARG A 64 -6.09 -10.19 7.63
C ARG A 64 -5.44 -10.57 8.96
N LYS A 65 -5.53 -11.84 9.38
CA LYS A 65 -5.10 -12.29 10.70
C LYS A 65 -3.61 -12.62 10.76
N ASN A 66 -3.09 -12.46 11.97
CA ASN A 66 -1.74 -12.75 12.43
C ASN A 66 -1.25 -14.15 12.00
N ASP A 67 -0.73 -14.22 10.82
CA ASP A 67 -0.01 -15.39 10.31
C ASP A 67 1.52 -15.20 10.42
N GLY A 68 1.95 -14.26 11.25
CA GLY A 68 3.36 -13.92 11.44
C GLY A 68 3.90 -12.89 10.42
N ASN A 69 3.24 -12.71 9.30
CA ASN A 69 3.70 -11.82 8.22
C ASN A 69 3.22 -10.38 8.44
N HIS A 70 3.75 -9.71 9.45
CA HIS A 70 3.29 -8.38 9.87
C HIS A 70 3.50 -7.28 8.84
N ILE A 71 4.32 -7.50 7.84
CA ILE A 71 4.78 -6.47 6.92
C ILE A 71 3.90 -6.35 5.69
N VAL A 72 3.30 -7.43 5.22
CA VAL A 72 2.40 -7.39 4.08
C VAL A 72 0.96 -7.20 4.56
N ARG A 73 0.69 -6.04 5.15
CA ARG A 73 -0.60 -5.71 5.75
C ARG A 73 -1.31 -4.57 5.06
N TYR A 74 -2.58 -4.48 5.41
CA TYR A 74 -3.48 -3.43 4.99
C TYR A 74 -3.79 -2.50 6.16
N GLY A 75 -3.82 -1.21 5.92
CA GLY A 75 -4.22 -0.25 6.94
C GLY A 75 -3.87 1.18 6.57
N GLU A 76 -4.54 2.14 7.18
CA GLU A 76 -4.39 3.55 6.87
C GLU A 76 -2.94 4.04 7.05
N GLY A 77 -2.30 3.66 8.15
CA GLY A 77 -0.93 4.08 8.45
C GLY A 77 0.14 3.53 7.51
N MET A 78 -0.18 2.53 6.69
CA MET A 78 0.75 1.88 5.77
C MET A 78 0.55 2.29 4.30
N ALA A 79 -0.29 3.27 4.06
CA ALA A 79 -0.66 3.67 2.70
C ALA A 79 0.21 4.80 2.13
N ASN A 80 1.35 5.11 2.73
CA ASN A 80 2.31 6.08 2.22
C ASN A 80 3.57 5.40 1.67
N THR A 81 4.25 6.09 0.75
CA THR A 81 5.43 5.55 0.05
C THR A 81 6.62 5.27 0.97
N PHE A 82 6.80 6.07 2.01
CA PHE A 82 7.94 5.91 2.94
C PHE A 82 7.84 4.63 3.76
N THR A 83 6.65 4.32 4.29
CA THR A 83 6.45 3.07 5.03
C THR A 83 6.62 1.84 4.15
N VAL A 84 6.24 1.93 2.87
CA VAL A 84 6.47 0.86 1.91
C VAL A 84 7.97 0.66 1.67
N ILE A 85 8.70 1.75 1.40
CA ILE A 85 10.15 1.71 1.15
C ILE A 85 10.88 1.16 2.38
N GLU A 86 10.61 1.72 3.57
CA GLU A 86 11.28 1.29 4.81
C GLU A 86 11.08 -0.21 5.10
N GLN A 87 9.89 -0.73 4.82
CA GLN A 87 9.62 -2.16 4.96
C GLN A 87 10.41 -3.00 3.94
N LEU A 88 10.48 -2.57 2.70
CA LEU A 88 11.25 -3.28 1.67
C LEU A 88 12.76 -3.24 1.97
N GLU A 89 13.28 -2.10 2.43
CA GLU A 89 14.69 -1.97 2.87
C GLU A 89 14.97 -2.92 4.05
N TRP A 90 14.06 -2.99 5.03
CA TRP A 90 14.21 -3.93 6.15
C TRP A 90 14.21 -5.40 5.69
N ILE A 91 13.38 -5.75 4.71
CA ILE A 91 13.26 -7.13 4.21
C ILE A 91 14.47 -7.52 3.35
N PHE A 92 14.82 -6.68 2.38
CA PHE A 92 15.80 -7.03 1.35
C PHE A 92 17.21 -6.57 1.67
N GLU A 93 17.36 -5.43 2.30
CA GLU A 93 18.65 -4.81 2.62
C GLU A 93 19.07 -5.03 4.08
N LYS A 94 18.21 -5.66 4.88
CA LYS A 94 18.40 -5.88 6.32
C LYS A 94 18.64 -4.59 7.10
N LYS A 95 18.10 -3.48 6.63
CA LYS A 95 18.20 -2.19 7.29
C LYS A 95 17.62 -2.26 8.70
N GLU A 96 18.34 -1.76 9.68
CA GLU A 96 17.85 -1.65 11.04
C GLU A 96 16.72 -0.63 11.15
N ILE A 97 15.65 -1.03 11.81
CA ILE A 97 14.48 -0.18 12.05
C ILE A 97 14.39 0.15 13.54
N GLU A 98 14.26 1.43 13.84
CA GLU A 98 14.13 1.91 15.20
C GLU A 98 12.96 1.26 15.93
N LYS A 99 13.15 0.96 17.21
CA LYS A 99 12.07 0.49 18.09
C LYS A 99 10.98 1.57 18.17
N ASN A 100 9.76 1.14 18.43
CA ASN A 100 8.61 2.02 18.61
C ASN A 100 8.21 2.89 17.38
N THR A 101 8.53 2.47 16.17
CA THR A 101 8.10 3.15 14.94
C THR A 101 6.97 2.43 14.21
N TRP A 102 6.89 1.12 14.35
CA TRP A 102 5.87 0.29 13.68
C TRP A 102 4.83 -0.22 14.66
N TYR A 103 3.62 0.33 14.58
CA TYR A 103 2.51 -0.04 15.46
C TYR A 103 1.39 -0.73 14.72
N TYR A 104 0.89 -1.82 15.28
CA TYR A 104 -0.28 -2.53 14.77
C TYR A 104 -1.59 -1.87 15.20
N SER A 105 -1.67 -1.51 16.47
CA SER A 105 -2.79 -0.81 17.08
C SER A 105 -2.22 0.16 18.13
N PRO A 106 -3.00 1.09 18.69
CA PRO A 106 -2.50 1.98 19.72
C PRO A 106 -1.71 1.22 20.81
N GLY A 107 -0.46 1.59 20.99
CA GLY A 107 0.42 1.00 21.99
C GLY A 107 1.02 -0.38 21.72
N LYS A 108 0.61 -1.08 20.64
CA LYS A 108 1.16 -2.41 20.33
C LYS A 108 2.15 -2.33 19.17
N GLU A 109 3.42 -2.40 19.49
CA GLU A 109 4.48 -2.45 18.48
C GLU A 109 4.46 -3.76 17.70
N ILE A 110 4.82 -3.68 16.43
CA ILE A 110 5.03 -4.84 15.58
C ILE A 110 6.41 -5.41 15.87
N GLU A 111 6.44 -6.70 16.16
CA GLU A 111 7.70 -7.41 16.35
C GLU A 111 8.51 -7.47 15.06
N LYS A 112 9.78 -7.11 15.17
CA LYS A 112 10.76 -7.10 14.08
C LYS A 112 11.92 -8.02 14.46
N ASN A 113 11.85 -9.28 14.01
CA ASN A 113 12.90 -10.25 14.22
C ASN A 113 13.30 -10.94 12.92
N GLU A 114 14.38 -11.70 12.95
CA GLU A 114 14.95 -12.36 11.77
C GLU A 114 14.01 -13.42 11.19
N ASP A 115 13.26 -14.13 12.02
CA ASP A 115 12.33 -15.18 11.57
C ASP A 115 11.18 -14.55 10.76
N ILE A 116 10.61 -13.45 11.26
CA ILE A 116 9.56 -12.69 10.55
C ILE A 116 10.12 -12.13 9.25
N ARG A 117 11.32 -11.54 9.27
CA ARG A 117 11.99 -11.02 8.08
C ARG A 117 12.13 -12.11 7.02
N ASN A 118 12.67 -13.26 7.39
CA ASN A 118 12.89 -14.38 6.49
C ASN A 118 11.59 -14.96 5.94
N ALA A 119 10.54 -15.04 6.76
CA ALA A 119 9.22 -15.49 6.31
C ALA A 119 8.64 -14.54 5.25
N VAL A 120 8.73 -13.22 5.48
CA VAL A 120 8.25 -12.21 4.52
C VAL A 120 9.11 -12.19 3.26
N TYR A 121 10.44 -12.30 3.38
CA TYR A 121 11.35 -12.41 2.23
C TYR A 121 10.95 -13.60 1.34
N LYS A 122 10.76 -14.79 1.92
CA LYS A 122 10.32 -15.98 1.19
C LYS A 122 8.96 -15.77 0.50
N LEU A 123 8.04 -15.06 1.17
CA LEU A 123 6.73 -14.74 0.60
C LEU A 123 6.88 -13.82 -0.62
N LEU A 124 7.63 -12.73 -0.48
CA LEU A 124 7.85 -11.75 -1.55
C LEU A 124 8.66 -12.32 -2.71
N SER A 125 9.60 -13.23 -2.45
CA SER A 125 10.41 -13.88 -3.50
C SER A 125 9.60 -14.80 -4.42
N GLN A 126 8.37 -15.14 -4.07
CA GLN A 126 7.50 -16.01 -4.87
C GLN A 126 6.55 -15.25 -5.80
N ILE A 127 6.42 -13.94 -5.65
CA ILE A 127 5.40 -13.17 -6.36
C ILE A 127 5.79 -12.87 -7.81
N ASN A 128 4.76 -12.80 -8.65
CA ASN A 128 4.86 -12.31 -10.02
C ASN A 128 4.24 -10.91 -10.14
N VAL A 129 3.29 -10.58 -9.24
CA VAL A 129 2.56 -9.31 -9.29
C VAL A 129 2.50 -8.72 -7.88
N PHE A 130 2.93 -7.48 -7.77
CA PHE A 130 2.84 -6.71 -6.55
C PHE A 130 1.92 -5.50 -6.77
N ILE A 131 0.78 -5.48 -6.10
CA ILE A 131 -0.18 -4.39 -6.15
C ILE A 131 0.06 -3.49 -4.94
N ILE A 132 0.46 -2.25 -5.19
CA ILE A 132 0.69 -1.25 -4.14
C ILE A 132 -0.39 -0.18 -4.24
N THR A 133 -1.09 0.07 -3.14
CA THR A 133 -2.06 1.16 -3.05
C THR A 133 -1.57 2.19 -2.05
N VAL A 134 -1.19 3.35 -2.53
CA VAL A 134 -0.79 4.50 -1.72
C VAL A 134 -1.92 5.53 -1.72
N GLY A 135 -2.25 6.07 -0.57
CA GLY A 135 -3.39 6.98 -0.44
C GLY A 135 -3.18 8.09 0.59
N LEU A 136 -2.13 7.99 1.42
CA LEU A 136 -1.82 9.01 2.42
C LEU A 136 -0.64 9.86 1.98
N SER A 137 -0.84 11.18 2.02
CA SER A 137 0.19 12.18 1.79
C SER A 137 0.82 12.68 3.10
N GLU A 138 0.25 12.32 4.24
CA GLU A 138 0.75 12.72 5.56
C GLU A 138 1.61 11.60 6.15
N VAL A 139 2.80 11.96 6.59
CA VAL A 139 3.78 11.05 7.18
C VAL A 139 4.32 11.65 8.47
N TRP A 140 4.34 10.86 9.53
CA TRP A 140 5.02 11.19 10.76
C TRP A 140 6.43 10.60 10.76
N TYR A 141 7.43 11.38 11.11
CA TYR A 141 8.80 10.90 11.19
C TYR A 141 9.62 11.55 12.31
N ASN A 142 10.67 10.86 12.70
CA ASN A 142 11.66 11.36 13.64
C ASN A 142 12.57 12.37 12.92
N LYS A 143 12.73 13.58 13.50
CA LYS A 143 13.55 14.66 12.93
C LYS A 143 15.03 14.29 12.81
N THR A 144 15.53 13.47 13.75
CA THR A 144 16.95 13.14 13.85
C THR A 144 17.37 12.08 12.84
N ASN A 145 16.69 10.92 12.84
CA ASN A 145 17.07 9.77 12.02
C ASN A 145 16.19 9.55 10.78
N LYS A 146 15.15 10.39 10.61
CA LYS A 146 14.22 10.35 9.48
C LYS A 146 13.39 9.06 9.36
N GLN A 147 13.39 8.20 10.36
CA GLN A 147 12.54 7.03 10.36
C GLN A 147 11.06 7.41 10.46
N VAL A 148 10.22 6.68 9.72
CA VAL A 148 8.80 6.96 9.64
C VAL A 148 8.01 6.08 10.59
N PHE A 149 6.87 6.61 11.02
CA PHE A 149 5.88 5.87 11.80
C PHE A 149 4.83 5.27 10.86
N TRP A 150 4.42 4.05 11.13
CA TRP A 150 3.34 3.40 10.37
C TRP A 150 1.99 4.07 10.57
N LYS A 151 1.81 4.69 11.71
CA LYS A 151 0.61 5.47 12.07
C LYS A 151 1.03 6.75 12.75
N ALA A 152 0.04 7.59 13.06
CA ALA A 152 0.29 8.74 13.93
C ALA A 152 0.94 8.29 15.25
N ILE A 153 1.86 9.11 15.73
CA ILE A 153 2.54 8.87 17.00
C ILE A 153 1.50 8.88 18.11
N PRO A 154 1.49 7.89 19.03
CA PRO A 154 0.62 7.91 20.20
C PRO A 154 0.80 9.20 21.00
N ALA A 155 -0.29 9.79 21.47
CA ALA A 155 -0.28 11.10 22.12
C ALA A 155 0.62 11.15 23.38
N ASP A 156 0.69 10.04 24.11
CA ASP A 156 1.55 9.85 25.29
C ASP A 156 3.05 9.78 24.96
N ARG A 157 3.40 9.65 23.69
CA ARG A 157 4.79 9.57 23.19
C ARG A 157 5.17 10.73 22.28
N PHE A 158 4.22 11.61 22.01
CA PHE A 158 4.47 12.75 21.15
C PHE A 158 5.38 13.76 21.82
N ASP A 159 6.47 14.11 21.16
CA ASP A 159 7.42 15.14 21.54
C ASP A 159 7.68 16.01 20.31
N GLU A 160 7.20 17.24 20.32
CA GLU A 160 7.33 18.18 19.21
C GLU A 160 8.78 18.48 18.81
N ASN A 161 9.73 18.32 19.74
CA ASN A 161 11.15 18.49 19.46
C ASN A 161 11.73 17.33 18.63
N LYS A 162 11.17 16.14 18.79
CA LYS A 162 11.65 14.91 18.14
C LYS A 162 10.88 14.55 16.88
N PHE A 163 9.59 14.86 16.81
CA PHE A 163 8.70 14.38 15.77
C PHE A 163 8.08 15.51 14.96
N ILE A 164 7.77 15.23 13.71
CA ILE A 164 7.12 16.16 12.81
C ILE A 164 6.24 15.42 11.81
N THR A 165 5.14 16.04 11.40
CA THR A 165 4.36 15.58 10.25
C THR A 165 4.85 16.26 8.99
N TYR A 166 4.89 15.50 7.90
CA TYR A 166 5.08 16.02 6.56
C TYR A 166 3.83 15.74 5.73
N ARG A 167 3.27 16.78 5.14
CA ARG A 167 2.29 16.63 4.08
C ARG A 167 3.02 16.79 2.75
N TYR A 168 3.11 15.72 1.99
CA TYR A 168 3.58 15.81 0.62
C TYR A 168 2.50 16.46 -0.23
N MET A 169 2.69 17.71 -0.56
CA MET A 169 2.04 18.27 -1.74
C MET A 169 2.78 17.73 -2.95
N VAL A 170 2.14 16.83 -3.68
CA VAL A 170 2.60 16.46 -5.02
C VAL A 170 2.47 17.72 -5.85
N ASN A 171 3.56 18.46 -6.02
CA ASN A 171 3.66 19.46 -7.05
C ASN A 171 3.62 18.73 -8.40
N ILE A 172 2.43 18.56 -8.92
CA ILE A 172 2.25 18.23 -10.32
C ILE A 172 2.77 19.44 -11.07
N LYS A 173 4.07 19.45 -11.41
CA LYS A 173 4.57 20.35 -12.45
C LYS A 173 3.73 20.06 -13.67
N LYS A 174 2.83 20.98 -14.03
CA LYS A 174 2.23 21.00 -15.35
C LYS A 174 3.41 21.00 -16.32
N TYR A 175 3.62 19.91 -16.99
CA TYR A 175 4.37 19.92 -18.22
C TYR A 175 3.50 20.72 -19.20
N SER A 176 3.73 22.01 -19.28
CA SER A 176 3.34 22.81 -20.41
C SER A 176 4.21 22.29 -21.55
N GLY A 177 3.64 21.42 -22.40
CA GLY A 177 4.22 21.04 -23.66
C GLY A 177 4.40 22.33 -24.45
N GLY A 178 5.64 22.77 -24.60
CA GLY A 178 6.02 23.73 -25.60
C GLY A 178 5.77 23.11 -26.96
N GLY A 179 5.16 23.94 -27.83
CA GLY A 179 4.73 23.63 -29.18
C GLY A 179 5.82 23.18 -30.13
#